data_25fc17051c2fe81a2751c0c57b10394d
#
_entry.id   25fc17051c2fe81a2751c0c57b10394d
#
_cell.length_a   1.000
_cell.length_b   1.000
_cell.length_c   1.000
_cell.angle_alpha   90.00
_cell.angle_beta   90.00
_cell.angle_gamma   90.00
#
_symmetry.space_group_name_H-M   'P 1'
#
loop_
_entity.id
_entity.type
_entity.pdbx_description
1 polymer ?
#
loop_
_entity_poly.entity_id
_entity_poly.type
_entity_poly.pdbx_seq_one_letter_code
_entity_poly.pdbx_strand_id
1 'polypeptide(L)'
;MACRKDGKGRVLRKGEHYRKTDGRYSYIYTDPLGKQRTIYAKSLVTLRQKEDELVRDQMDGLNVYVAGSADVNFLFDRYISTKTELRSTTKANYLYTWDHFIRDTFGKKKIKDVKYSDVLFFYTDLITNKGLQVNTLESINTVLRPTFELAVRDDIIRKNPVNGAYAEVKKRNG
;
A
#
# COMPACT_ATOMS: atom_id res chain seq x y z
N MET A 1 0.91 21.87 34.20
CA MET A 1 0.95 22.25 32.75
C MET A 1 -0.50 22.37 32.27
N ALA A 2 -0.89 23.46 31.64
CA ALA A 2 -2.25 23.63 31.11
C ALA A 2 -2.50 22.62 29.95
N CYS A 3 -3.55 21.81 30.08
CA CYS A 3 -3.94 20.89 29.00
C CYS A 3 -4.45 21.68 27.79
N ARG A 4 -3.88 21.44 26.63
CA ARG A 4 -4.34 22.01 25.34
C ARG A 4 -5.74 21.48 25.03
N LYS A 5 -6.66 22.38 24.65
CA LYS A 5 -8.03 22.03 24.27
C LYS A 5 -8.34 22.47 22.85
N ASP A 6 -9.23 21.75 22.19
CA ASP A 6 -9.77 22.13 20.88
C ASP A 6 -10.87 23.19 21.00
N GLY A 7 -11.45 23.62 19.88
CA GLY A 7 -12.54 24.58 19.86
C GLY A 7 -13.85 24.12 20.54
N LYS A 8 -13.96 22.84 20.90
CA LYS A 8 -15.09 22.21 21.59
C LYS A 8 -14.78 21.87 23.05
N GLY A 9 -13.65 22.34 23.59
CA GLY A 9 -13.23 22.12 24.97
C GLY A 9 -12.63 20.73 25.24
N ARG A 10 -12.42 19.87 24.24
CA ARG A 10 -11.85 18.52 24.39
C ARG A 10 -10.34 18.61 24.57
N VAL A 11 -9.80 17.81 25.49
CA VAL A 11 -8.35 17.74 25.75
C VAL A 11 -7.62 17.08 24.62
N LEU A 12 -6.55 17.72 24.13
CA LEU A 12 -5.64 17.21 23.12
C LEU A 12 -4.47 16.48 23.79
N ARG A 13 -4.10 15.30 23.25
CA ARG A 13 -2.94 14.50 23.67
C ARG A 13 -1.63 15.12 23.19
N LYS A 14 -0.50 14.61 23.69
CA LYS A 14 0.83 14.99 23.19
C LYS A 14 0.94 14.69 21.70
N GLY A 15 1.38 15.67 20.90
CA GLY A 15 1.46 15.53 19.44
C GLY A 15 0.18 15.95 18.69
N GLU A 16 -1.01 15.93 19.35
CA GLU A 16 -2.24 16.39 18.74
C GLU A 16 -2.31 17.92 18.70
N HIS A 17 -2.79 18.48 17.60
CA HIS A 17 -3.02 19.91 17.40
C HIS A 17 -4.38 20.15 16.74
N TYR A 18 -5.00 21.28 17.09
CA TYR A 18 -6.21 21.76 16.43
C TYR A 18 -5.92 23.08 15.73
N ARG A 19 -6.15 23.13 14.42
CA ARG A 19 -6.00 24.34 13.61
C ARG A 19 -7.35 25.06 13.52
N LYS A 20 -7.43 26.23 14.14
CA LYS A 20 -8.65 27.04 14.17
C LYS A 20 -9.07 27.57 12.79
N THR A 21 -8.10 27.82 11.90
CA THR A 21 -8.32 28.41 10.57
C THR A 21 -9.16 27.56 9.62
N ASP A 22 -9.00 26.22 9.69
CA ASP A 22 -9.67 25.27 8.80
C ASP A 22 -10.39 24.14 9.54
N GLY A 23 -10.44 24.20 10.90
CA GLY A 23 -11.12 23.21 11.73
C GLY A 23 -10.50 21.82 11.71
N ARG A 24 -9.28 21.66 11.17
CA ARG A 24 -8.62 20.35 11.06
C ARG A 24 -7.81 20.03 12.31
N TYR A 25 -7.69 18.73 12.54
CA TYR A 25 -6.81 18.16 13.56
C TYR A 25 -5.56 17.61 12.87
N SER A 26 -4.42 17.70 13.58
CA SER A 26 -3.17 17.10 13.14
C SER A 26 -2.48 16.41 14.30
N TYR A 27 -1.75 15.32 13.99
CA TYR A 27 -0.88 14.62 14.91
C TYR A 27 0.54 14.59 14.33
N ILE A 28 1.48 15.10 15.13
CA ILE A 28 2.90 15.15 14.75
C ILE A 28 3.63 14.03 15.48
N TYR A 29 4.34 13.21 14.74
CA TYR A 29 5.15 12.11 15.26
C TYR A 29 6.50 12.04 14.56
N THR A 30 7.45 11.33 15.16
CA THR A 30 8.75 11.04 14.55
C THR A 30 8.72 9.62 13.98
N ASP A 31 9.04 9.46 12.70
CA ASP A 31 9.09 8.16 12.06
C ASP A 31 10.34 7.35 12.52
N PRO A 32 10.44 6.04 12.22
CA PRO A 32 11.59 5.22 12.59
C PRO A 32 12.94 5.70 12.02
N LEU A 33 12.90 6.58 11.00
CA LEU A 33 14.08 7.20 10.40
C LEU A 33 14.46 8.54 11.04
N GLY A 34 13.80 8.92 12.15
CA GLY A 34 14.05 10.18 12.86
C GLY A 34 13.42 11.42 12.21
N LYS A 35 12.60 11.28 11.17
CA LYS A 35 11.94 12.41 10.51
C LYS A 35 10.59 12.71 11.13
N GLN A 36 10.31 14.00 11.34
CA GLN A 36 8.98 14.43 11.74
C GLN A 36 7.95 14.27 10.61
N ARG A 37 6.81 13.66 10.95
CA ARG A 37 5.66 13.45 10.08
C ARG A 37 4.40 14.00 10.70
N THR A 38 3.43 14.34 9.85
CA THR A 38 2.15 14.86 10.32
C THR A 38 1.00 14.15 9.64
N ILE A 39 0.05 13.64 10.43
CA ILE A 39 -1.21 13.10 9.92
C ILE A 39 -2.30 14.16 10.15
N TYR A 40 -3.26 14.24 9.22
CA TYR A 40 -4.38 15.16 9.28
C TYR A 40 -5.71 14.43 9.31
N ALA A 41 -6.69 15.01 10.02
CA ALA A 41 -8.07 14.53 10.05
C ALA A 41 -9.05 15.69 10.22
N LYS A 42 -10.29 15.48 9.73
CA LYS A 42 -11.39 16.45 9.90
C LYS A 42 -12.04 16.38 11.29
N SER A 43 -11.84 15.30 12.03
CA SER A 43 -12.36 15.12 13.39
C SER A 43 -11.30 14.54 14.32
N LEU A 44 -11.43 14.81 15.63
CA LEU A 44 -10.54 14.26 16.65
C LEU A 44 -10.66 12.74 16.76
N VAL A 45 -11.86 12.19 16.54
CA VAL A 45 -12.09 10.74 16.56
C VAL A 45 -11.32 10.07 15.42
N THR A 46 -11.45 10.58 14.20
CA THR A 46 -10.73 10.06 13.03
C THR A 46 -9.22 10.23 13.17
N LEU A 47 -8.75 11.31 13.82
CA LEU A 47 -7.33 11.49 14.10
C LEU A 47 -6.83 10.38 15.02
N ARG A 48 -7.53 10.10 16.12
CA ARG A 48 -7.15 9.08 17.10
C ARG A 48 -7.21 7.67 16.55
N GLN A 49 -8.16 7.37 15.67
CA GLN A 49 -8.16 6.10 14.94
C GLN A 49 -6.87 5.91 14.11
N LYS A 50 -6.45 6.97 13.40
CA LYS A 50 -5.19 6.95 12.63
C LYS A 50 -3.95 6.87 13.54
N GLU A 51 -3.96 7.49 14.71
CA GLU A 51 -2.88 7.37 15.70
C GLU A 51 -2.78 5.93 16.23
N ASP A 52 -3.92 5.33 16.61
CA ASP A 52 -3.96 3.95 17.11
C ASP A 52 -3.52 2.93 16.04
N GLU A 53 -3.86 3.18 14.77
CA GLU A 53 -3.41 2.39 13.64
C GLU A 53 -1.89 2.53 13.44
N LEU A 54 -1.37 3.76 13.47
CA LEU A 54 0.06 4.04 13.37
C LEU A 54 0.87 3.39 14.50
N VAL A 55 0.37 3.48 15.75
CA VAL A 55 1.04 2.86 16.90
C VAL A 55 1.08 1.33 16.76
N ARG A 56 -0.02 0.71 16.31
CA ARG A 56 -0.05 -0.73 16.03
C ARG A 56 0.95 -1.13 14.95
N ASP A 57 1.01 -0.36 13.85
CA ASP A 57 1.94 -0.61 12.75
C ASP A 57 3.41 -0.47 13.21
N GLN A 58 3.69 0.49 14.07
CA GLN A 58 5.03 0.64 14.67
C GLN A 58 5.37 -0.50 15.64
N MET A 59 4.40 -0.95 16.45
CA MET A 59 4.59 -2.10 17.36
C MET A 59 4.81 -3.41 16.61
N ASP A 60 4.16 -3.57 15.45
CA ASP A 60 4.30 -4.74 14.59
C ASP A 60 5.55 -4.67 13.69
N GLY A 61 6.38 -3.63 13.82
CA GLY A 61 7.60 -3.44 13.02
C GLY A 61 7.37 -3.10 11.57
N LEU A 62 6.13 -2.73 11.17
CA LEU A 62 5.81 -2.39 9.79
C LEU A 62 6.52 -1.13 9.34
N ASN A 63 7.11 -1.15 8.16
CA ASN A 63 7.78 0.00 7.58
C ASN A 63 6.79 0.97 6.93
N VAL A 64 5.99 1.63 7.77
CA VAL A 64 4.93 2.57 7.37
C VAL A 64 5.44 3.69 6.47
N TYR A 65 6.68 4.10 6.67
CA TYR A 65 7.30 5.13 5.84
C TYR A 65 7.45 4.68 4.39
N VAL A 66 8.00 3.49 4.17
CA VAL A 66 8.20 2.94 2.82
C VAL A 66 6.86 2.72 2.14
N ALA A 67 5.88 2.12 2.84
CA ALA A 67 4.53 1.91 2.32
C ALA A 67 3.84 3.24 1.96
N GLY A 68 4.11 4.32 2.71
CA GLY A 68 3.53 5.64 2.47
C GLY A 68 4.13 6.42 1.31
N SER A 69 5.40 6.22 1.00
CA SER A 69 6.15 6.97 -0.03
C SER A 69 6.31 6.20 -1.34
N ALA A 70 6.48 4.88 -1.27
CA ALA A 70 6.76 4.02 -2.42
C ALA A 70 5.49 3.64 -3.19
N ASP A 71 5.65 3.41 -4.48
CA ASP A 71 4.63 2.83 -5.35
C ASP A 71 4.87 1.32 -5.58
N VAL A 72 3.96 0.69 -6.29
CA VAL A 72 4.04 -0.76 -6.57
C VAL A 72 5.21 -1.08 -7.51
N ASN A 73 5.64 -0.15 -8.38
CA ASN A 73 6.84 -0.32 -9.21
C ASN A 73 8.10 -0.46 -8.36
N PHE A 74 8.22 0.34 -7.29
CA PHE A 74 9.33 0.23 -6.35
C PHE A 74 9.44 -1.18 -5.73
N LEU A 75 8.30 -1.79 -5.37
CA LEU A 75 8.28 -3.17 -4.85
C LEU A 75 8.77 -4.17 -5.90
N PHE A 76 8.35 -4.03 -7.15
CA PHE A 76 8.78 -4.92 -8.21
C PHE A 76 10.28 -4.78 -8.51
N ASP A 77 10.78 -3.54 -8.63
CA ASP A 77 12.19 -3.31 -8.90
C ASP A 77 13.06 -3.89 -7.76
N ARG A 78 12.60 -3.79 -6.51
CA ARG A 78 13.21 -4.45 -5.36
C ARG A 78 13.10 -5.98 -5.46
N TYR A 79 11.93 -6.53 -5.77
CA TYR A 79 11.72 -7.97 -5.93
C TYR A 79 12.63 -8.55 -7.01
N ILE A 80 12.66 -7.96 -8.20
CA ILE A 80 13.46 -8.48 -9.31
C ILE A 80 14.98 -8.36 -9.05
N SER A 81 15.42 -7.38 -8.27
CA SER A 81 16.82 -7.24 -7.86
C SER A 81 17.29 -8.35 -6.91
N THR A 82 16.37 -8.92 -6.10
CA THR A 82 16.69 -10.05 -5.21
C THR A 82 16.73 -11.39 -5.94
N LYS A 83 16.26 -11.45 -7.19
CA LYS A 83 16.17 -12.68 -8.00
C LYS A 83 17.41 -12.87 -8.87
N THR A 84 18.52 -13.22 -8.26
CA THR A 84 19.81 -13.45 -8.94
C THR A 84 19.89 -14.82 -9.58
N GLU A 85 19.13 -15.80 -9.06
CA GLU A 85 19.12 -17.21 -9.51
C GLU A 85 18.19 -17.48 -10.70
N LEU A 86 17.36 -16.52 -11.10
CA LEU A 86 16.46 -16.69 -12.23
C LEU A 86 17.22 -16.80 -13.56
N ARG A 87 16.80 -17.76 -14.39
CA ARG A 87 17.27 -17.84 -15.79
C ARG A 87 16.95 -16.52 -16.51
N SER A 88 17.84 -16.09 -17.40
CA SER A 88 17.70 -14.85 -18.16
C SER A 88 16.36 -14.73 -18.90
N THR A 89 15.86 -15.84 -19.47
CA THR A 89 14.57 -15.91 -20.16
C THR A 89 13.39 -15.67 -19.21
N THR A 90 13.42 -16.26 -18.01
CA THR A 90 12.37 -16.05 -16.99
C THR A 90 12.37 -14.61 -16.50
N LYS A 91 13.55 -14.05 -16.25
CA LYS A 91 13.69 -12.65 -15.84
C LYS A 91 13.19 -11.69 -16.93
N ALA A 92 13.51 -11.96 -18.19
CA ALA A 92 13.02 -11.17 -19.33
C ALA A 92 11.49 -11.23 -19.44
N ASN A 93 10.87 -12.39 -19.24
CA ASN A 93 9.42 -12.53 -19.24
C ASN A 93 8.76 -11.79 -18.08
N TYR A 94 9.36 -11.76 -16.88
CA TYR A 94 8.84 -11.01 -15.75
C TYR A 94 8.89 -9.50 -16.00
N LEU A 95 10.01 -9.01 -16.53
CA LEU A 95 10.16 -7.61 -16.93
C LEU A 95 9.16 -7.23 -18.02
N TYR A 96 9.05 -8.04 -19.08
CA TYR A 96 8.07 -7.82 -20.14
C TYR A 96 6.63 -7.74 -19.61
N THR A 97 6.23 -8.73 -18.80
CA THR A 97 4.89 -8.77 -18.20
C THR A 97 4.62 -7.53 -17.35
N TRP A 98 5.61 -7.12 -16.54
CA TRP A 98 5.48 -5.94 -15.70
C TRP A 98 5.36 -4.66 -16.52
N ASP A 99 6.28 -4.45 -17.45
CA ASP A 99 6.34 -3.23 -18.26
C ASP A 99 5.12 -3.08 -19.16
N HIS A 100 4.61 -4.21 -19.71
CA HIS A 100 3.50 -4.17 -20.63
C HIS A 100 2.13 -4.02 -19.97
N PHE A 101 1.91 -4.64 -18.80
CA PHE A 101 0.58 -4.71 -18.19
C PHE A 101 0.42 -3.89 -16.90
N ILE A 102 1.51 -3.68 -16.14
CA ILE A 102 1.42 -3.20 -14.74
C ILE A 102 2.06 -1.82 -14.58
N ARG A 103 3.25 -1.58 -15.15
CA ARG A 103 4.11 -0.42 -14.85
C ARG A 103 3.40 0.92 -14.96
N ASP A 104 2.69 1.16 -16.04
CA ASP A 104 2.06 2.45 -16.32
C ASP A 104 0.67 2.63 -15.72
N THR A 105 0.10 1.57 -15.18
CA THR A 105 -1.25 1.53 -14.62
C THR A 105 -1.21 1.25 -13.11
N PHE A 106 -1.38 0.00 -12.73
CA PHE A 106 -1.40 -0.44 -11.33
C PHE A 106 -0.08 -0.19 -10.60
N GLY A 107 1.05 -0.23 -11.33
CA GLY A 107 2.39 0.02 -10.80
C GLY A 107 2.60 1.40 -10.18
N LYS A 108 1.85 2.40 -10.61
CA LYS A 108 1.91 3.78 -10.10
C LYS A 108 1.11 4.00 -8.81
N LYS A 109 0.31 3.03 -8.38
CA LYS A 109 -0.44 3.13 -7.11
C LYS A 109 0.53 3.12 -5.92
N LYS A 110 0.21 3.92 -4.91
CA LYS A 110 0.96 3.86 -3.63
C LYS A 110 0.65 2.55 -2.91
N ILE A 111 1.68 1.90 -2.39
CA ILE A 111 1.57 0.58 -1.73
C ILE A 111 0.53 0.60 -0.61
N LYS A 112 0.53 1.66 0.21
CA LYS A 112 -0.40 1.83 1.34
C LYS A 112 -1.88 1.90 0.92
N ASP A 113 -2.14 2.33 -0.32
CA ASP A 113 -3.50 2.55 -0.82
C ASP A 113 -4.04 1.32 -1.57
N VAL A 114 -3.17 0.31 -1.81
CA VAL A 114 -3.57 -0.92 -2.52
C VAL A 114 -4.34 -1.84 -1.59
N LYS A 115 -5.59 -2.09 -1.96
CA LYS A 115 -6.50 -3.04 -1.29
C LYS A 115 -6.80 -4.23 -2.19
N TYR A 116 -7.35 -5.30 -1.60
CA TYR A 116 -7.82 -6.47 -2.34
C TYR A 116 -8.78 -6.10 -3.48
N SER A 117 -9.72 -5.18 -3.22
CA SER A 117 -10.65 -4.68 -4.23
C SER A 117 -9.96 -3.99 -5.41
N ASP A 118 -8.86 -3.27 -5.18
CA ASP A 118 -8.09 -2.65 -6.26
C ASP A 118 -7.47 -3.69 -7.20
N VAL A 119 -6.99 -4.81 -6.64
CA VAL A 119 -6.45 -5.93 -7.43
C VAL A 119 -7.57 -6.60 -8.23
N LEU A 120 -8.74 -6.82 -7.61
CA LEU A 120 -9.91 -7.36 -8.32
C LEU A 120 -10.34 -6.45 -9.48
N PHE A 121 -10.44 -5.15 -9.26
CA PHE A 121 -10.78 -4.19 -10.32
C PHE A 121 -9.74 -4.20 -11.43
N PHE A 122 -8.46 -4.21 -11.10
CA PHE A 122 -7.39 -4.28 -12.07
C PHE A 122 -7.47 -5.56 -12.93
N TYR A 123 -7.65 -6.72 -12.32
CA TYR A 123 -7.77 -7.99 -13.03
C TYR A 123 -9.04 -8.07 -13.89
N THR A 124 -10.15 -7.57 -13.39
CA THR A 124 -11.41 -7.50 -14.13
C THR A 124 -11.27 -6.58 -15.34
N ASP A 125 -10.66 -5.40 -15.18
CA ASP A 125 -10.43 -4.44 -16.26
C ASP A 125 -9.56 -5.05 -17.39
N LEU A 126 -8.52 -5.80 -17.04
CA LEU A 126 -7.67 -6.49 -18.00
C LEU A 126 -8.46 -7.51 -18.86
N ILE A 127 -9.43 -8.21 -18.28
CA ILE A 127 -10.27 -9.17 -19.02
C ILE A 127 -11.35 -8.46 -19.80
N THR A 128 -12.15 -7.60 -19.14
CA THR A 128 -13.38 -7.04 -19.72
C THR A 128 -13.10 -5.92 -20.72
N ASN A 129 -12.16 -5.02 -20.41
CA ASN A 129 -11.91 -3.83 -21.22
C ASN A 129 -10.71 -4.02 -22.17
N LYS A 130 -9.69 -4.79 -21.78
CA LYS A 130 -8.52 -5.07 -22.62
C LYS A 130 -8.58 -6.42 -23.34
N GLY A 131 -9.60 -7.23 -23.09
CA GLY A 131 -9.84 -8.50 -23.79
C GLY A 131 -8.79 -9.58 -23.52
N LEU A 132 -8.07 -9.52 -22.38
CA LEU A 132 -7.03 -10.48 -22.05
C LEU A 132 -7.61 -11.85 -21.69
N GLN A 133 -6.94 -12.89 -22.12
CA GLN A 133 -7.29 -14.26 -21.75
C GLN A 133 -6.91 -14.53 -20.27
N VAL A 134 -7.65 -15.44 -19.61
CA VAL A 134 -7.39 -15.85 -18.21
C VAL A 134 -5.97 -16.38 -18.03
N ASN A 135 -5.40 -17.07 -19.04
CA ASN A 135 -4.01 -17.56 -18.99
C ASN A 135 -2.98 -16.41 -18.95
N THR A 136 -3.25 -15.30 -19.66
CA THR A 136 -2.39 -14.12 -19.59
C THR A 136 -2.48 -13.46 -18.21
N LEU A 137 -3.68 -13.44 -17.61
CA LEU A 137 -3.87 -12.97 -16.24
C LEU A 137 -3.09 -13.83 -15.23
N GLU A 138 -2.97 -15.15 -15.45
CA GLU A 138 -2.14 -16.02 -14.63
C GLU A 138 -0.67 -15.60 -14.65
N SER A 139 -0.14 -15.26 -15.83
CA SER A 139 1.23 -14.74 -15.98
C SER A 139 1.43 -13.44 -15.22
N ILE A 140 0.47 -12.53 -15.26
CA ILE A 140 0.48 -11.28 -14.51
C ILE A 140 0.47 -11.56 -13.00
N ASN A 141 -0.42 -12.46 -12.54
CA ASN A 141 -0.50 -12.86 -11.13
C ASN A 141 0.78 -13.54 -10.64
N THR A 142 1.45 -14.33 -11.50
CA THR A 142 2.73 -15.00 -11.19
C THR A 142 3.84 -14.00 -10.84
N VAL A 143 3.76 -12.79 -11.36
CA VAL A 143 4.73 -11.72 -11.08
C VAL A 143 4.24 -10.80 -9.95
N LEU A 144 2.97 -10.42 -9.96
CA LEU A 144 2.40 -9.45 -9.01
C LEU A 144 2.32 -10.02 -7.59
N ARG A 145 1.87 -11.27 -7.43
CA ARG A 145 1.70 -11.90 -6.12
C ARG A 145 3.00 -12.01 -5.33
N PRO A 146 4.11 -12.55 -5.85
CA PRO A 146 5.36 -12.64 -5.10
C PRO A 146 6.02 -11.26 -4.86
N THR A 147 5.74 -10.26 -5.70
CA THR A 147 6.14 -8.87 -5.45
C THR A 147 5.54 -8.35 -4.14
N PHE A 148 4.22 -8.53 -3.94
CA PHE A 148 3.57 -8.17 -2.69
C PHE A 148 3.91 -9.12 -1.53
N GLU A 149 4.26 -10.37 -1.79
CA GLU A 149 4.75 -11.28 -0.76
C GLU A 149 6.08 -10.81 -0.17
N LEU A 150 6.98 -10.28 -1.01
CA LEU A 150 8.21 -9.64 -0.53
C LEU A 150 7.89 -8.44 0.38
N ALA A 151 6.89 -7.63 0.02
CA ALA A 151 6.48 -6.51 0.84
C ALA A 151 5.96 -6.92 2.23
N VAL A 152 5.28 -8.07 2.32
CA VAL A 152 4.87 -8.64 3.62
C VAL A 152 6.08 -9.13 4.41
N ARG A 153 7.04 -9.81 3.76
CA ARG A 153 8.27 -10.31 4.41
C ARG A 153 9.20 -9.20 4.88
N ASP A 154 9.20 -8.08 4.15
CA ASP A 154 9.99 -6.88 4.49
C ASP A 154 9.25 -5.95 5.46
N ASP A 155 8.14 -6.40 6.07
CA ASP A 155 7.31 -5.63 7.00
C ASP A 155 6.86 -4.25 6.44
N ILE A 156 6.64 -4.18 5.12
CA ILE A 156 6.12 -2.97 4.45
C ILE A 156 4.60 -2.93 4.55
N ILE A 157 3.95 -4.09 4.45
CA ILE A 157 2.50 -4.27 4.57
C ILE A 157 2.17 -5.52 5.39
N ARG A 158 1.03 -5.52 6.07
CA ARG A 158 0.60 -6.63 6.93
C ARG A 158 0.13 -7.86 6.18
N LYS A 159 -0.53 -7.65 5.03
CA LYS A 159 -1.17 -8.72 4.24
C LYS A 159 -0.95 -8.47 2.76
N ASN A 160 -0.78 -9.54 2.01
CA ASN A 160 -0.69 -9.50 0.57
C ASN A 160 -2.09 -9.29 -0.05
N PRO A 161 -2.36 -8.13 -0.68
CA PRO A 161 -3.67 -7.82 -1.27
C PRO A 161 -3.98 -8.64 -2.53
N VAL A 162 -2.99 -9.33 -3.10
CA VAL A 162 -3.15 -10.13 -4.33
C VAL A 162 -3.67 -11.53 -4.04
N ASN A 163 -3.54 -12.00 -2.77
CA ASN A 163 -3.94 -13.36 -2.41
C ASN A 163 -5.44 -13.58 -2.63
N GLY A 164 -5.76 -14.58 -3.45
CA GLY A 164 -7.14 -14.98 -3.77
C GLY A 164 -7.77 -14.24 -4.95
N ALA A 165 -7.27 -13.08 -5.35
CA ALA A 165 -7.88 -12.25 -6.39
C ALA A 165 -7.93 -12.95 -7.76
N TYR A 166 -6.84 -13.62 -8.17
CA TYR A 166 -6.80 -14.38 -9.42
C TYR A 166 -7.82 -15.52 -9.43
N ALA A 167 -7.90 -16.29 -8.35
CA ALA A 167 -8.83 -17.43 -8.24
C ALA A 167 -10.29 -16.97 -8.33
N GLU A 168 -10.62 -15.84 -7.71
CA GLU A 168 -11.95 -15.26 -7.76
C GLU A 168 -12.32 -14.81 -9.18
N VAL A 169 -11.42 -14.10 -9.87
CA VAL A 169 -11.65 -13.63 -11.25
C VAL A 169 -11.72 -14.81 -12.22
N LYS A 170 -10.85 -15.83 -12.07
CA LYS A 170 -10.90 -17.05 -12.86
C LYS A 170 -12.24 -17.78 -12.73
N LYS A 171 -12.78 -17.89 -11.51
CA LYS A 171 -14.09 -18.51 -11.27
C LYS A 171 -15.26 -17.78 -11.95
N ARG A 172 -15.15 -16.46 -12.11
CA ARG A 172 -16.19 -15.63 -12.74
C ARG A 172 -16.17 -15.68 -14.26
N ASN A 173 -15.02 -15.97 -14.86
CA ASN A 173 -14.78 -15.86 -16.30
C ASN A 173 -14.36 -17.19 -16.97
N GLY A 174 -14.31 -18.27 -16.24
CA GLY A 174 -14.10 -19.65 -16.71
C GLY A 174 -15.33 -20.46 -16.48
#